data_d0a558ba308781c41eabc7f4c7a63ff7
#
_entry.id   d0a558ba308781c41eabc7f4c7a63ff7
#
_cell.length_a   1.000
_cell.length_b   1.000
_cell.length_c   1.000
_cell.angle_alpha   90.00
_cell.angle_beta   90.00
_cell.angle_gamma   90.00
#
_symmetry.space_group_name_H-M   'P 1'
#
loop_
_entity.id
_entity.type
_entity.pdbx_description
1 polymer ?
#
loop_
_entity_poly.entity_id
_entity_poly.type
_entity_poly.pdbx_seq_one_letter_code
_entity_poly.pdbx_strand_id
1 'polypeptide(L)'
;IFTLCLFVNFDALAQKFPGLDKSPMDAASYPSSYKISDKVVKITYGRPQLKGRSVNELAPAGKVWRTGANEAPEITFYKDVNFGGKDVKAGTYTLFTIPNDGEWTVILSTASNVWGSYFYKDSEDVVRVNAKVSETSEAVEAFSIMFNGEGSDFEMHFGFGNVVASLPIKG
;
A
#
# COMPACT_ATOMS: atom_id res chain seq x y z
N ILE A 1 -57.17 19.57 -38.10
CA ILE A 1 -56.52 18.60 -37.17
C ILE A 1 -55.14 19.12 -36.89
N PHE A 2 -54.90 19.70 -35.68
CA PHE A 2 -53.59 20.16 -35.24
C PHE A 2 -52.94 18.99 -34.50
N THR A 3 -51.85 18.47 -35.05
CA THR A 3 -51.01 17.45 -34.37
C THR A 3 -50.03 18.15 -33.41
N LEU A 4 -50.27 18.00 -32.11
CA LEU A 4 -49.39 18.49 -31.05
C LEU A 4 -48.19 17.53 -30.90
N CYS A 5 -47.01 17.90 -31.42
CA CYS A 5 -45.78 17.16 -31.16
C CYS A 5 -45.29 17.49 -29.77
N LEU A 6 -45.43 16.55 -28.83
CA LEU A 6 -44.79 16.61 -27.53
C LEU A 6 -43.27 16.31 -27.72
N PHE A 7 -42.42 17.33 -27.60
CA PHE A 7 -40.98 17.14 -27.46
C PHE A 7 -40.67 16.70 -26.02
N VAL A 8 -40.44 15.43 -25.83
CA VAL A 8 -39.90 14.92 -24.57
C VAL A 8 -38.41 15.20 -24.58
N ASN A 9 -37.96 16.20 -23.81
CA ASN A 9 -36.54 16.44 -23.55
C ASN A 9 -36.04 15.35 -22.58
N PHE A 10 -35.27 14.41 -23.09
CA PHE A 10 -34.46 13.54 -22.25
C PHE A 10 -33.22 14.33 -21.85
N ASP A 11 -33.16 14.81 -20.61
CA ASP A 11 -31.94 15.27 -20.01
C ASP A 11 -31.01 14.06 -19.89
N ALA A 12 -30.12 13.88 -20.86
CA ALA A 12 -29.04 12.93 -20.76
C ALA A 12 -28.11 13.41 -19.63
N LEU A 13 -28.25 12.85 -18.43
CA LEU A 13 -27.34 13.07 -17.33
C LEU A 13 -25.98 12.54 -17.75
N ALA A 14 -25.12 13.42 -18.27
CA ALA A 14 -23.76 13.09 -18.60
C ALA A 14 -23.03 12.74 -17.30
N GLN A 15 -22.60 11.48 -17.15
CA GLN A 15 -21.82 11.04 -15.98
C GLN A 15 -20.47 11.77 -15.99
N LYS A 16 -20.16 12.44 -14.88
CA LYS A 16 -18.88 13.11 -14.69
C LYS A 16 -17.90 12.14 -14.04
N PHE A 17 -16.90 11.72 -14.78
CA PHE A 17 -15.81 10.90 -14.21
C PHE A 17 -14.90 11.74 -13.30
N PRO A 18 -14.42 11.18 -12.17
CA PRO A 18 -13.47 11.85 -11.31
C PRO A 18 -12.12 12.04 -12.01
N GLY A 19 -11.40 13.11 -11.65
CA GLY A 19 -10.00 13.29 -12.06
C GLY A 19 -9.07 12.33 -11.33
N LEU A 20 -7.78 12.37 -11.67
CA LEU A 20 -6.75 11.61 -10.96
C LEU A 20 -6.62 12.09 -9.51
N ASP A 21 -6.50 11.14 -8.57
CA ASP A 21 -6.23 11.46 -7.17
C ASP A 21 -4.85 12.10 -6.99
N LYS A 22 -4.71 12.94 -5.97
CA LYS A 22 -3.44 13.59 -5.61
C LYS A 22 -2.38 12.60 -5.09
N SER A 23 -2.84 11.46 -4.60
CA SER A 23 -2.03 10.33 -4.13
C SER A 23 -2.47 9.09 -4.89
N PRO A 24 -2.10 8.95 -6.17
CA PRO A 24 -2.61 7.87 -7.02
C PRO A 24 -2.29 6.50 -6.43
N MET A 25 -3.19 5.56 -6.68
CA MET A 25 -2.97 4.16 -6.32
C MET A 25 -1.96 3.54 -7.27
N ASP A 26 -1.07 2.73 -6.74
CA ASP A 26 -0.05 1.98 -7.44
C ASP A 26 -0.03 0.53 -6.98
N ALA A 27 0.72 -0.32 -7.66
CA ALA A 27 0.90 -1.72 -7.29
C ALA A 27 2.35 -2.15 -7.45
N ALA A 28 2.83 -2.94 -6.48
CA ALA A 28 4.10 -3.63 -6.57
C ALA A 28 3.88 -5.15 -6.43
N SER A 29 4.75 -5.96 -7.02
CA SER A 29 4.63 -7.41 -6.96
C SER A 29 5.99 -8.11 -7.03
N TYR A 30 6.05 -9.35 -6.54
CA TYR A 30 7.21 -10.21 -6.73
C TYR A 30 6.78 -11.56 -7.33
N PRO A 31 7.47 -12.07 -8.34
CA PRO A 31 8.51 -11.39 -9.14
C PRO A 31 8.00 -10.10 -9.78
N SER A 32 8.87 -9.06 -9.90
CA SER A 32 8.48 -7.74 -10.41
C SER A 32 8.24 -7.69 -11.92
N SER A 33 8.81 -8.65 -12.68
CA SER A 33 8.64 -8.70 -14.13
C SER A 33 7.18 -8.89 -14.55
N TYR A 34 6.66 -8.02 -15.41
CA TYR A 34 5.31 -8.13 -15.98
C TYR A 34 5.10 -9.39 -16.84
N LYS A 35 6.20 -10.03 -17.29
CA LYS A 35 6.16 -11.27 -18.08
C LYS A 35 5.89 -12.51 -17.26
N ILE A 36 5.99 -12.43 -15.91
CA ILE A 36 5.78 -13.53 -15.00
C ILE A 36 4.43 -13.33 -14.33
N SER A 37 3.46 -14.18 -14.65
CA SER A 37 2.11 -14.14 -14.06
C SER A 37 2.02 -14.86 -12.71
N ASP A 38 2.89 -15.85 -12.48
CA ASP A 38 2.95 -16.59 -11.20
C ASP A 38 3.64 -15.70 -10.14
N LYS A 39 2.82 -14.90 -9.46
CA LYS A 39 3.28 -14.01 -8.40
C LYS A 39 3.30 -14.71 -7.05
N VAL A 40 4.29 -14.39 -6.23
CA VAL A 40 4.33 -14.77 -4.81
C VAL A 40 3.52 -13.78 -3.99
N VAL A 41 3.68 -12.49 -4.29
CA VAL A 41 3.02 -11.40 -3.58
C VAL A 41 2.66 -10.25 -4.53
N LYS A 42 1.56 -9.58 -4.23
CA LYS A 42 1.18 -8.30 -4.83
C LYS A 42 0.60 -7.39 -3.75
N ILE A 43 0.94 -6.11 -3.80
CA ILE A 43 0.38 -5.08 -2.92
C ILE A 43 -0.16 -3.93 -3.77
N THR A 44 -1.30 -3.37 -3.36
CA THR A 44 -1.86 -2.13 -3.90
C THR A 44 -1.86 -1.08 -2.81
N TYR A 45 -1.44 0.15 -3.13
CA TYR A 45 -1.24 1.19 -2.14
C TYR A 45 -1.34 2.59 -2.73
N GLY A 46 -1.81 3.55 -1.93
CA GLY A 46 -1.80 4.96 -2.31
C GLY A 46 -0.42 5.59 -2.09
N ARG A 47 0.01 6.46 -3.02
CA ARG A 47 1.33 7.09 -3.00
C ARG A 47 1.24 8.56 -2.59
N PRO A 48 1.29 8.89 -1.28
CA PRO A 48 1.41 10.28 -0.85
C PRO A 48 2.75 10.88 -1.30
N GLN A 49 2.72 12.16 -1.66
CA GLN A 49 3.91 12.94 -2.02
C GLN A 49 4.27 13.87 -0.87
N LEU A 50 5.57 14.08 -0.64
CA LEU A 50 6.05 14.99 0.41
C LEU A 50 5.62 16.44 0.15
N LYS A 51 5.84 16.94 -1.04
CA LYS A 51 5.52 18.34 -1.41
C LYS A 51 6.03 19.34 -0.36
N GLY A 52 7.30 19.17 0.02
CA GLY A 52 7.96 20.00 1.01
C GLY A 52 7.67 19.68 2.48
N ARG A 53 6.84 18.66 2.76
CA ARG A 53 6.59 18.15 4.12
C ARG A 53 7.67 17.13 4.52
N SER A 54 7.89 16.97 5.80
CA SER A 54 8.72 15.90 6.33
C SER A 54 7.98 14.55 6.32
N VAL A 55 8.73 13.45 6.35
CA VAL A 55 8.15 12.11 6.50
C VAL A 55 7.31 12.02 7.78
N ASN A 56 7.79 12.60 8.90
CA ASN A 56 7.09 12.55 10.18
C ASN A 56 5.75 13.29 10.20
N GLU A 57 5.54 14.29 9.32
CA GLU A 57 4.22 14.94 9.19
C GLU A 57 3.19 14.04 8.53
N LEU A 58 3.61 13.10 7.67
CA LEU A 58 2.72 12.19 6.94
C LEU A 58 2.62 10.81 7.58
N ALA A 59 3.72 10.34 8.16
CA ALA A 59 3.90 9.04 8.80
C ALA A 59 4.53 9.25 10.20
N PRO A 60 3.75 9.73 11.19
CA PRO A 60 4.28 10.10 12.50
C PRO A 60 4.92 8.94 13.23
N ALA A 61 6.12 9.16 13.79
CA ALA A 61 6.84 8.17 14.57
C ALA A 61 6.02 7.67 15.77
N GLY A 62 6.09 6.38 16.06
CA GLY A 62 5.39 5.73 17.17
C GLY A 62 3.87 5.59 17.00
N LYS A 63 3.30 5.98 15.86
CA LYS A 63 1.86 5.87 15.60
C LYS A 63 1.58 4.89 14.47
N VAL A 64 0.46 4.17 14.59
CA VAL A 64 -0.02 3.32 13.49
C VAL A 64 -0.35 4.20 12.29
N TRP A 65 0.37 3.97 11.21
CA TRP A 65 0.18 4.63 9.93
C TRP A 65 -0.41 3.65 8.92
N ARG A 66 -1.36 4.13 8.11
CA ARG A 66 -1.96 3.35 7.02
C ARG A 66 -0.99 2.99 5.88
N THR A 67 0.31 3.28 6.02
CA THR A 67 1.36 2.91 5.06
C THR A 67 1.08 3.39 3.63
N GLY A 68 0.67 4.65 3.52
CA GLY A 68 0.29 5.24 2.23
C GLY A 68 -0.71 6.39 2.37
N ALA A 69 -1.63 6.49 1.44
CA ALA A 69 -2.69 7.49 1.40
C ALA A 69 -4.04 6.85 1.06
N ASN A 70 -5.11 7.50 1.48
CA ASN A 70 -6.50 7.06 1.29
C ASN A 70 -6.76 5.73 2.01
N GLU A 71 -7.05 4.65 1.31
CA GLU A 71 -7.16 3.30 1.86
C GLU A 71 -5.81 2.82 2.38
N ALA A 72 -5.82 1.99 3.42
CA ALA A 72 -4.65 1.23 3.83
C ALA A 72 -4.32 0.18 2.76
N PRO A 73 -3.04 -0.11 2.47
CA PRO A 73 -2.65 -1.06 1.46
C PRO A 73 -3.22 -2.45 1.70
N GLU A 74 -3.61 -3.12 0.63
CA GLU A 74 -3.90 -4.55 0.65
C GLU A 74 -2.77 -5.33 -0.01
N ILE A 75 -2.21 -6.28 0.74
CA ILE A 75 -1.17 -7.21 0.32
C ILE A 75 -1.75 -8.61 0.18
N THR A 76 -1.60 -9.21 -1.00
CA THR A 76 -2.02 -10.58 -1.27
C THR A 76 -0.80 -11.48 -1.43
N PHE A 77 -0.68 -12.48 -0.58
CA PHE A 77 0.24 -13.60 -0.76
C PHE A 77 -0.48 -14.73 -1.49
N TYR A 78 0.04 -15.13 -2.63
CA TYR A 78 -0.54 -16.20 -3.46
C TYR A 78 -0.11 -17.61 -3.02
N LYS A 79 0.86 -17.69 -2.12
CA LYS A 79 1.34 -18.89 -1.44
C LYS A 79 1.75 -18.56 -0.01
N ASP A 80 1.94 -19.60 0.82
CA ASP A 80 2.48 -19.41 2.17
C ASP A 80 3.88 -18.80 2.09
N VAL A 81 4.19 -17.86 2.98
CA VAL A 81 5.49 -17.17 3.02
C VAL A 81 6.00 -17.09 4.45
N ASN A 82 7.31 -16.92 4.59
CA ASN A 82 7.90 -16.43 5.83
C ASN A 82 8.12 -14.92 5.70
N PHE A 83 7.37 -14.14 6.46
CA PHE A 83 7.33 -12.68 6.44
C PHE A 83 8.08 -12.14 7.65
N GLY A 84 9.29 -11.65 7.46
CA GLY A 84 10.12 -11.11 8.54
C GLY A 84 10.41 -12.11 9.67
N GLY A 85 10.55 -13.40 9.36
CA GLY A 85 10.78 -14.47 10.32
C GLY A 85 9.52 -15.12 10.90
N LYS A 86 8.32 -14.73 10.43
CA LYS A 86 7.03 -15.31 10.85
C LYS A 86 6.31 -15.94 9.67
N ASP A 87 5.76 -17.13 9.87
CA ASP A 87 5.00 -17.82 8.83
C ASP A 87 3.63 -17.19 8.66
N VAL A 88 3.29 -16.87 7.42
CA VAL A 88 2.04 -16.25 7.00
C VAL A 88 1.40 -17.09 5.92
N LYS A 89 0.13 -17.40 6.08
CA LYS A 89 -0.65 -18.15 5.10
C LYS A 89 -0.96 -17.34 3.86
N ALA A 90 -1.14 -18.02 2.73
CA ALA A 90 -1.69 -17.40 1.53
C ALA A 90 -3.02 -16.73 1.84
N GLY A 91 -3.22 -15.53 1.31
CA GLY A 91 -4.40 -14.71 1.59
C GLY A 91 -4.15 -13.22 1.37
N THR A 92 -5.19 -12.42 1.55
CA THR A 92 -5.13 -10.97 1.47
C THR A 92 -5.22 -10.38 2.88
N TYR A 93 -4.33 -9.44 3.17
CA TYR A 93 -4.21 -8.76 4.45
C TYR A 93 -4.12 -7.25 4.23
N THR A 94 -4.61 -6.47 5.18
CA THR A 94 -4.31 -5.04 5.23
C THR A 94 -2.96 -4.82 5.91
N LEU A 95 -2.15 -3.93 5.35
CA LEU A 95 -0.82 -3.63 5.86
C LEU A 95 -0.80 -2.26 6.53
N PHE A 96 -0.36 -2.23 7.79
CA PHE A 96 -0.06 -1.02 8.54
C PHE A 96 1.42 -1.00 8.92
N THR A 97 1.95 0.19 9.22
CA THR A 97 3.27 0.34 9.81
C THR A 97 3.25 1.28 11.01
N ILE A 98 4.22 1.11 11.90
CA ILE A 98 4.55 2.08 12.94
C ILE A 98 5.97 2.54 12.66
N PRO A 99 6.17 3.72 12.05
CA PRO A 99 7.50 4.27 11.81
C PRO A 99 8.20 4.59 13.12
N ASN A 100 9.48 4.27 13.22
CA ASN A 100 10.37 4.70 14.30
C ASN A 100 11.79 4.89 13.77
N ASP A 101 12.64 5.54 14.54
CA ASP A 101 14.06 5.63 14.24
C ASP A 101 14.70 4.22 14.34
N GLY A 102 15.47 3.85 13.30
CA GLY A 102 16.18 2.57 13.24
C GLY A 102 15.34 1.37 12.77
N GLU A 103 14.07 1.30 13.07
CA GLU A 103 13.17 0.23 12.56
C GLU A 103 11.71 0.67 12.46
N TRP A 104 11.00 0.09 11.49
CA TRP A 104 9.55 0.22 11.39
C TRP A 104 8.90 -1.10 11.79
N THR A 105 7.87 -1.04 12.65
CA THR A 105 7.03 -2.22 12.84
C THR A 105 6.07 -2.35 11.66
N VAL A 106 6.10 -3.49 10.98
CA VAL A 106 5.17 -3.84 9.89
C VAL A 106 4.13 -4.79 10.42
N ILE A 107 2.86 -4.50 10.17
CA ILE A 107 1.70 -5.21 10.70
C ILE A 107 0.88 -5.74 9.53
N LEU A 108 0.52 -7.01 9.58
CA LEU A 108 -0.53 -7.58 8.72
C LEU A 108 -1.78 -7.79 9.56
N SER A 109 -2.91 -7.30 9.07
CA SER A 109 -4.21 -7.33 9.74
C SER A 109 -5.25 -8.07 8.91
N THR A 110 -6.22 -8.70 9.56
CA THR A 110 -7.40 -9.29 8.90
C THR A 110 -8.45 -8.26 8.50
N ALA A 111 -8.31 -7.01 8.92
CA ALA A 111 -9.16 -5.92 8.44
C ALA A 111 -9.14 -5.84 6.91
N SER A 112 -10.22 -5.44 6.28
CA SER A 112 -10.31 -5.30 4.83
C SER A 112 -11.06 -4.03 4.43
N ASN A 113 -10.70 -3.45 3.29
CA ASN A 113 -11.32 -2.23 2.75
C ASN A 113 -11.30 -1.06 3.75
N VAL A 114 -10.18 -0.86 4.44
CA VAL A 114 -10.06 0.11 5.52
C VAL A 114 -9.58 1.46 4.99
N TRP A 115 -10.33 2.53 5.28
CA TRP A 115 -9.90 3.90 5.03
C TRP A 115 -9.02 4.41 6.18
N GLY A 116 -7.77 4.73 5.88
CA GLY A 116 -6.84 5.24 6.88
C GLY A 116 -6.46 4.21 7.95
N SER A 117 -6.09 4.69 9.13
CA SER A 117 -5.83 3.87 10.33
C SER A 117 -6.77 4.20 11.49
N TYR A 118 -7.86 4.90 11.22
CA TYR A 118 -8.78 5.43 12.25
C TYR A 118 -9.50 4.34 13.04
N PHE A 119 -9.74 3.20 12.40
CA PHE A 119 -10.46 2.07 12.98
C PHE A 119 -9.55 0.86 13.21
N TYR A 120 -8.24 1.09 13.21
CA TYR A 120 -7.26 0.05 13.51
C TYR A 120 -7.52 -0.59 14.88
N LYS A 121 -7.45 -1.92 14.93
CA LYS A 121 -7.55 -2.73 16.14
C LYS A 121 -6.43 -3.75 16.17
N ASP A 122 -5.65 -3.75 17.23
CA ASP A 122 -4.57 -4.71 17.45
C ASP A 122 -5.04 -6.16 17.59
N SER A 123 -6.31 -6.36 17.97
CA SER A 123 -6.94 -7.69 18.02
C SER A 123 -7.16 -8.33 16.65
N GLU A 124 -7.03 -7.57 15.57
CA GLU A 124 -7.13 -8.04 14.18
C GLU A 124 -5.74 -8.32 13.57
N ASP A 125 -4.65 -8.12 14.31
CA ASP A 125 -3.29 -8.36 13.84
C ASP A 125 -3.02 -9.86 13.69
N VAL A 126 -2.52 -10.22 12.53
CA VAL A 126 -2.04 -11.58 12.23
C VAL A 126 -0.57 -11.73 12.62
N VAL A 127 0.22 -10.71 12.29
CA VAL A 127 1.65 -10.69 12.57
C VAL A 127 2.16 -9.26 12.69
N ARG A 128 3.14 -9.08 13.58
CA ARG A 128 3.98 -7.88 13.69
C ARG A 128 5.44 -8.28 13.55
N VAL A 129 6.15 -7.62 12.67
CA VAL A 129 7.57 -7.84 12.40
C VAL A 129 8.28 -6.51 12.22
N ASN A 130 9.61 -6.51 12.35
CA ASN A 130 10.39 -5.29 12.24
C ASN A 130 11.10 -5.22 10.90
N ALA A 131 10.95 -4.09 10.21
CA ALA A 131 11.68 -3.71 9.02
C ALA A 131 12.85 -2.81 9.41
N LYS A 132 14.06 -3.16 9.01
CA LYS A 132 15.26 -2.40 9.31
C LYS A 132 15.29 -1.11 8.50
N VAL A 133 15.53 0.01 9.17
CA VAL A 133 15.65 1.33 8.53
C VAL A 133 17.09 1.60 8.10
N SER A 134 17.24 2.16 6.93
CA SER A 134 18.47 2.74 6.38
C SER A 134 18.15 4.10 5.73
N GLU A 135 19.18 4.88 5.48
CA GLU A 135 19.07 6.14 4.75
C GLU A 135 19.47 5.97 3.28
N THR A 136 18.84 6.75 2.40
CA THR A 136 19.21 6.87 1.00
C THR A 136 19.68 8.29 0.70
N SER A 137 20.67 8.43 -0.20
CA SER A 137 21.16 9.72 -0.67
C SER A 137 20.17 10.46 -1.58
N GLU A 138 19.30 9.70 -2.26
CA GLU A 138 18.27 10.24 -3.14
C GLU A 138 16.92 10.18 -2.44
N ALA A 139 16.29 11.33 -2.22
CA ALA A 139 15.00 11.40 -1.56
C ALA A 139 13.88 10.82 -2.43
N VAL A 140 13.10 9.93 -1.83
CA VAL A 140 11.90 9.34 -2.45
C VAL A 140 10.71 10.29 -2.21
N GLU A 141 10.42 11.15 -3.17
CA GLU A 141 9.38 12.19 -3.07
C GLU A 141 7.97 11.60 -2.91
N ALA A 142 7.63 10.58 -3.68
CA ALA A 142 6.38 9.85 -3.56
C ALA A 142 6.61 8.53 -2.85
N PHE A 143 5.90 8.28 -1.75
CA PHE A 143 5.96 6.99 -1.04
C PHE A 143 5.93 5.83 -2.03
N SER A 144 6.85 4.91 -1.87
CA SER A 144 7.02 3.80 -2.81
C SER A 144 7.25 2.50 -2.08
N ILE A 145 6.63 1.45 -2.59
CA ILE A 145 6.88 0.07 -2.17
C ILE A 145 7.48 -0.67 -3.35
N MET A 146 8.55 -1.44 -3.10
CA MET A 146 9.15 -2.30 -4.11
C MET A 146 9.58 -3.64 -3.49
N PHE A 147 9.73 -4.62 -4.35
CA PHE A 147 10.31 -5.91 -3.99
C PHE A 147 11.58 -6.13 -4.81
N ASN A 148 12.63 -6.65 -4.15
CA ASN A 148 13.90 -6.99 -4.77
C ASN A 148 14.44 -8.29 -4.18
N GLY A 149 15.07 -9.14 -5.00
CA GLY A 149 15.63 -10.40 -4.55
C GLY A 149 15.73 -11.42 -5.67
N GLU A 150 16.09 -12.66 -5.31
CA GLU A 150 16.25 -13.77 -6.23
C GLU A 150 15.54 -15.02 -5.73
N GLY A 151 14.85 -15.71 -6.63
CA GLY A 151 14.17 -16.99 -6.32
C GLY A 151 13.13 -16.84 -5.22
N SER A 152 13.29 -17.61 -4.14
CA SER A 152 12.39 -17.58 -2.98
C SER A 152 12.79 -16.54 -1.92
N ASP A 153 14.00 -15.99 -1.99
CA ASP A 153 14.51 -15.02 -1.02
C ASP A 153 14.46 -13.61 -1.60
N PHE A 154 13.63 -12.75 -1.02
CA PHE A 154 13.46 -11.37 -1.47
C PHE A 154 13.12 -10.45 -0.31
N GLU A 155 13.22 -9.16 -0.55
CA GLU A 155 12.90 -8.12 0.44
C GLU A 155 11.79 -7.20 -0.08
N MET A 156 10.96 -6.76 0.85
CA MET A 156 10.01 -5.68 0.66
C MET A 156 10.64 -4.39 1.19
N HIS A 157 10.68 -3.36 0.36
CA HIS A 157 11.22 -2.06 0.71
C HIS A 157 10.13 -1.00 0.69
N PHE A 158 10.14 -0.13 1.71
CA PHE A 158 9.30 1.05 1.84
C PHE A 158 10.19 2.28 1.75
N GLY A 159 10.06 3.05 0.69
CA GLY A 159 10.84 4.28 0.48
C GLY A 159 10.00 5.53 0.69
N PHE A 160 10.44 6.46 1.55
CA PHE A 160 9.79 7.75 1.74
C PHE A 160 10.78 8.80 2.26
N GLY A 161 10.95 9.90 1.56
CA GLY A 161 12.02 10.86 1.83
C GLY A 161 13.37 10.18 1.73
N ASN A 162 14.24 10.39 2.69
CA ASN A 162 15.54 9.74 2.77
C ASN A 162 15.51 8.42 3.56
N VAL A 163 14.32 7.92 3.91
CA VAL A 163 14.14 6.69 4.69
C VAL A 163 13.80 5.52 3.78
N VAL A 164 14.49 4.40 3.98
CA VAL A 164 14.16 3.10 3.39
C VAL A 164 14.03 2.09 4.52
N ALA A 165 12.83 1.53 4.71
CA ALA A 165 12.62 0.40 5.61
C ALA A 165 12.56 -0.89 4.81
N SER A 166 13.30 -1.93 5.22
CA SER A 166 13.46 -3.19 4.49
C SER A 166 13.10 -4.39 5.35
N LEU A 167 12.33 -5.30 4.78
CA LEU A 167 11.81 -6.50 5.44
C LEU A 167 12.09 -7.73 4.58
N PRO A 168 12.79 -8.77 5.09
CA PRO A 168 13.02 -10.01 4.35
C PRO A 168 11.75 -10.86 4.26
N ILE A 169 11.56 -11.51 3.11
CA ILE A 169 10.46 -12.43 2.84
C ILE A 169 11.04 -13.67 2.16
N LYS A 170 10.55 -14.86 2.54
CA LYS A 170 10.82 -16.13 1.85
C LYS A 170 9.52 -16.74 1.36
N GLY A 171 9.48 -17.08 0.07
CA GLY A 171 8.29 -17.61 -0.59
C GLY A 171 8.44 -19.01 -1.16
#